data_bbcea5111276275ef597af76648a84ee
#
_entry.id   bbcea5111276275ef597af76648a84ee
#
_cell.length_a   1.000
_cell.length_b   1.000
_cell.length_c   1.000
_cell.angle_alpha   90.00
_cell.angle_beta   90.00
_cell.angle_gamma   90.00
#
_symmetry.space_group_name_H-M   'P 1'
#
loop_
_entity.id
_entity.type
_entity.pdbx_description
1 polymer ?
#
loop_
_entity_poly.entity_id
_entity_poly.type
_entity_poly.pdbx_seq_one_letter_code
_entity_poly.pdbx_strand_id
1 'polypeptide(L)'
;MKDLDTEETLAANKQRARDYFKAFATQDRAWLDSNVAKTYIRQDTTLPFEVIGPDGVMQLGDVLLGAFSEIDLDIQDVIAENDKVLVHLRFRGVHSGAFGDYHATGKRFDVMVLDFFRMEDGMIAEQWPAIDNLGLQQQIGMI
;
A
#
# COMPACT_ATOMS: atom_id res chain seq x y z
N MET A 1 -17.68 -23.99 6.13
CA MET A 1 -17.04 -23.00 5.23
C MET A 1 -17.51 -21.61 5.63
N LYS A 2 -16.59 -20.68 5.73
CA LYS A 2 -16.94 -19.31 6.08
C LYS A 2 -17.62 -18.63 4.87
N ASP A 3 -18.74 -17.98 5.12
CA ASP A 3 -19.41 -17.18 4.09
C ASP A 3 -18.62 -15.86 3.90
N LEU A 4 -18.04 -15.66 2.73
CA LEU A 4 -17.20 -14.51 2.41
C LEU A 4 -17.98 -13.22 2.19
N ASP A 5 -19.29 -13.34 1.92
CA ASP A 5 -20.14 -12.18 1.63
C ASP A 5 -21.00 -11.74 2.82
N THR A 6 -20.73 -12.25 4.03
CA THR A 6 -21.45 -11.73 5.19
C THR A 6 -21.05 -10.28 5.44
N GLU A 7 -22.00 -9.48 5.90
CA GLU A 7 -21.75 -8.08 6.28
C GLU A 7 -20.59 -7.96 7.27
N GLU A 8 -20.54 -8.86 8.26
CA GLU A 8 -19.46 -8.91 9.25
C GLU A 8 -18.11 -9.19 8.62
N THR A 9 -18.02 -10.18 7.72
CA THR A 9 -16.77 -10.53 7.04
C THR A 9 -16.29 -9.39 6.13
N LEU A 10 -17.19 -8.78 5.36
CA LEU A 10 -16.85 -7.65 4.49
C LEU A 10 -16.39 -6.44 5.30
N ALA A 11 -17.05 -6.16 6.43
CA ALA A 11 -16.65 -5.05 7.31
C ALA A 11 -15.25 -5.28 7.89
N ALA A 12 -14.95 -6.51 8.35
CA ALA A 12 -13.64 -6.87 8.89
C ALA A 12 -12.54 -6.75 7.82
N ASN A 13 -12.81 -7.20 6.60
CA ASN A 13 -11.86 -7.09 5.48
C ASN A 13 -11.59 -5.64 5.11
N LYS A 14 -12.62 -4.79 5.06
CA LYS A 14 -12.45 -3.36 4.80
C LYS A 14 -11.62 -2.69 5.89
N GLN A 15 -11.85 -3.01 7.15
CA GLN A 15 -11.09 -2.43 8.25
C GLN A 15 -9.62 -2.87 8.20
N ARG A 16 -9.34 -4.13 7.88
CA ARG A 16 -7.97 -4.62 7.72
C ARG A 16 -7.24 -3.88 6.60
N ALA A 17 -7.90 -3.64 5.48
CA ALA A 17 -7.32 -2.88 4.39
C ALA A 17 -7.01 -1.43 4.80
N ARG A 18 -7.91 -0.78 5.56
CA ARG A 18 -7.66 0.55 6.11
C ARG A 18 -6.44 0.57 7.04
N ASP A 19 -6.39 -0.40 7.95
CA ASP A 19 -5.33 -0.48 8.96
C ASP A 19 -3.96 -0.79 8.33
N TYR A 20 -3.94 -1.46 7.17
CA TYR A 20 -2.72 -1.72 6.42
C TYR A 20 -1.95 -0.44 6.10
N PHE A 21 -2.64 0.60 5.63
CA PHE A 21 -1.99 1.86 5.26
C PHE A 21 -1.38 2.56 6.48
N LYS A 22 -2.04 2.50 7.62
CA LYS A 22 -1.50 3.03 8.87
C LYS A 22 -0.26 2.24 9.31
N ALA A 23 -0.35 0.92 9.29
CA ALA A 23 0.77 0.05 9.66
C ALA A 23 1.96 0.23 8.72
N PHE A 24 1.71 0.40 7.42
CA PHE A 24 2.76 0.71 6.44
C PHE A 24 3.43 2.04 6.74
N ALA A 25 2.66 3.10 6.94
CA ALA A 25 3.19 4.45 7.19
C ALA A 25 3.98 4.53 8.50
N THR A 26 3.59 3.76 9.52
CA THR A 26 4.25 3.75 10.83
C THR A 26 5.24 2.60 10.98
N GLN A 27 5.38 1.74 9.97
CA GLN A 27 6.25 0.55 9.99
C GLN A 27 5.95 -0.35 11.21
N ASP A 28 4.66 -0.60 11.45
CA ASP A 28 4.17 -1.43 12.53
C ASP A 28 4.36 -2.91 12.22
N ARG A 29 5.54 -3.42 12.52
CA ARG A 29 5.91 -4.82 12.24
C ARG A 29 4.97 -5.82 12.92
N ALA A 30 4.59 -5.55 14.16
CA ALA A 30 3.72 -6.46 14.90
C ALA A 30 2.35 -6.60 14.24
N TRP A 31 1.79 -5.49 13.76
CA TRP A 31 0.54 -5.53 13.01
C TRP A 31 0.69 -6.30 11.69
N LEU A 32 1.77 -6.04 10.95
CA LEU A 32 2.03 -6.73 9.69
C LEU A 32 2.17 -8.25 9.90
N ASP A 33 2.89 -8.68 10.92
CA ASP A 33 3.04 -10.10 11.23
C ASP A 33 1.71 -10.78 11.53
N SER A 34 0.77 -10.06 12.14
CA SER A 34 -0.54 -10.59 12.52
C SER A 34 -1.59 -10.53 11.41
N ASN A 35 -1.41 -9.67 10.40
CA ASN A 35 -2.45 -9.37 9.41
C ASN A 35 -2.03 -9.57 7.96
N VAL A 36 -0.75 -9.79 7.69
CA VAL A 36 -0.24 -10.06 6.34
C VAL A 36 0.31 -11.48 6.31
N ALA A 37 -0.18 -12.30 5.38
CA ALA A 37 0.25 -13.68 5.26
C ALA A 37 1.75 -13.76 4.92
N LYS A 38 2.44 -14.78 5.44
CA LYS A 38 3.85 -15.01 5.10
C LYS A 38 4.07 -15.23 3.61
N THR A 39 3.05 -15.73 2.93
CA THR A 39 3.05 -15.98 1.48
C THR A 39 2.46 -14.82 0.67
N TYR A 40 2.08 -13.72 1.33
CA TYR A 40 1.57 -12.53 0.66
C TYR A 40 2.51 -12.09 -0.46
N ILE A 41 1.91 -11.69 -1.59
CA ILE A 41 2.65 -11.14 -2.73
C ILE A 41 2.00 -9.82 -3.14
N ARG A 42 2.82 -8.79 -3.31
CA ARG A 42 2.45 -7.55 -3.98
C ARG A 42 2.79 -7.69 -5.46
N GLN A 43 1.78 -7.63 -6.31
CA GLN A 43 1.94 -7.72 -7.76
C GLN A 43 2.32 -6.35 -8.32
N ASP A 44 3.61 -6.02 -8.30
CA ASP A 44 4.10 -4.71 -8.69
C ASP A 44 5.39 -4.84 -9.51
N THR A 45 5.24 -4.74 -10.83
CA THR A 45 6.36 -4.86 -11.77
C THR A 45 7.21 -3.60 -11.88
N THR A 46 6.83 -2.51 -11.21
CA THR A 46 7.60 -1.25 -11.21
C THR A 46 8.77 -1.27 -10.23
N LEU A 47 8.80 -2.27 -9.33
CA LEU A 47 9.84 -2.40 -8.33
C LEU A 47 10.96 -3.33 -8.82
N PRO A 48 12.21 -3.07 -8.43
CA PRO A 48 13.35 -3.93 -8.79
C PRO A 48 13.50 -5.16 -7.89
N PHE A 49 12.55 -5.41 -6.99
CA PHE A 49 12.55 -6.55 -6.06
C PHE A 49 11.13 -7.06 -5.85
N GLU A 50 11.02 -8.33 -5.46
CA GLU A 50 9.73 -8.92 -5.08
C GLU A 50 9.34 -8.49 -3.67
N VAL A 51 8.03 -8.24 -3.46
CA VAL A 51 7.48 -7.91 -2.14
C VAL A 51 6.67 -9.10 -1.67
N ILE A 52 7.27 -9.90 -0.77
CA ILE A 52 6.68 -11.14 -0.25
C ILE A 52 6.62 -11.06 1.27
N GLY A 53 5.45 -11.31 1.84
CA GLY A 53 5.22 -11.37 3.27
C GLY A 53 5.46 -10.04 3.99
N PRO A 54 5.39 -10.07 5.34
CA PRO A 54 5.67 -8.88 6.15
C PRO A 54 7.08 -8.30 5.92
N ASP A 55 8.09 -9.16 5.69
CA ASP A 55 9.45 -8.70 5.40
C ASP A 55 9.48 -7.85 4.14
N GLY A 56 8.76 -8.27 3.09
CA GLY A 56 8.69 -7.53 1.85
C GLY A 56 8.02 -6.17 2.02
N VAL A 57 6.96 -6.12 2.82
CA VAL A 57 6.27 -4.85 3.12
C VAL A 57 7.20 -3.89 3.85
N MET A 58 7.98 -4.38 4.81
CA MET A 58 8.96 -3.57 5.52
C MET A 58 10.07 -3.05 4.59
N GLN A 59 10.55 -3.88 3.67
CA GLN A 59 11.53 -3.48 2.66
C GLN A 59 10.97 -2.38 1.75
N LEU A 60 9.73 -2.53 1.29
CA LEU A 60 9.05 -1.51 0.51
C LEU A 60 8.92 -0.21 1.29
N GLY A 61 8.59 -0.31 2.58
CA GLY A 61 8.51 0.83 3.48
C GLY A 61 9.84 1.58 3.58
N ASP A 62 10.96 0.86 3.73
CA ASP A 62 12.29 1.47 3.77
C ASP A 62 12.56 2.31 2.52
N VAL A 63 12.19 1.79 1.35
CA VAL A 63 12.39 2.49 0.06
C VAL A 63 11.51 3.74 -0.01
N LEU A 64 10.22 3.59 0.22
CA LEU A 64 9.26 4.69 0.04
C LEU A 64 9.37 5.75 1.11
N LEU A 65 9.55 5.35 2.38
CA LEU A 65 9.69 6.30 3.49
C LEU A 65 11.07 6.96 3.52
N GLY A 66 12.06 6.33 2.89
CA GLY A 66 13.37 6.93 2.67
C GLY A 66 13.36 8.00 1.58
N ALA A 67 12.51 7.83 0.56
CA ALA A 67 12.39 8.77 -0.56
C ALA A 67 11.42 9.92 -0.28
N PHE A 68 10.37 9.65 0.47
CA PHE A 68 9.26 10.59 0.68
C PHE A 68 9.02 10.83 2.17
N SER A 69 8.72 12.07 2.52
CA SER A 69 8.36 12.50 3.88
C SER A 69 7.01 13.23 3.86
N GLU A 70 6.52 13.60 5.03
CA GLU A 70 5.21 14.24 5.22
C GLU A 70 4.11 13.43 4.50
N ILE A 71 4.20 12.10 4.60
CA ILE A 71 3.32 11.19 3.88
C ILE A 71 1.91 11.25 4.46
N ASP A 72 0.95 11.41 3.56
CA ASP A 72 -0.47 11.34 3.85
C ASP A 72 -1.09 10.32 2.90
N LEU A 73 -1.58 9.21 3.46
CA LEU A 73 -2.32 8.17 2.76
C LEU A 73 -3.81 8.38 3.06
N ASP A 74 -4.42 9.25 2.28
CA ASP A 74 -5.79 9.74 2.52
C ASP A 74 -6.82 8.86 1.80
N ILE A 75 -7.44 7.96 2.56
CA ILE A 75 -8.42 6.99 2.04
C ILE A 75 -9.71 7.72 1.71
N GLN A 76 -10.16 7.59 0.46
CA GLN A 76 -11.39 8.20 -0.04
C GLN A 76 -12.57 7.22 -0.01
N ASP A 77 -12.35 5.98 -0.50
CA ASP A 77 -13.38 4.96 -0.61
C ASP A 77 -12.80 3.58 -0.32
N VAL A 78 -13.62 2.70 0.26
CA VAL A 78 -13.31 1.29 0.46
C VAL A 78 -14.52 0.47 0.05
N ILE A 79 -14.32 -0.47 -0.89
CA ILE A 79 -15.37 -1.35 -1.41
C ILE A 79 -14.90 -2.79 -1.22
N ALA A 80 -15.80 -3.67 -0.80
CA ALA A 80 -15.49 -5.09 -0.61
C ALA A 80 -16.59 -5.97 -1.17
N GLU A 81 -16.17 -7.07 -1.80
CA GLU A 81 -17.03 -8.14 -2.29
C GLU A 81 -16.25 -9.45 -2.22
N ASN A 82 -16.86 -10.51 -1.71
CA ASN A 82 -16.22 -11.79 -1.48
C ASN A 82 -14.93 -11.62 -0.64
N ASP A 83 -13.81 -12.13 -1.14
CA ASP A 83 -12.50 -12.02 -0.50
C ASP A 83 -11.67 -10.81 -0.96
N LYS A 84 -12.27 -9.90 -1.73
CA LYS A 84 -11.57 -8.77 -2.34
C LYS A 84 -11.95 -7.44 -1.70
N VAL A 85 -10.97 -6.54 -1.60
CA VAL A 85 -11.19 -5.16 -1.14
C VAL A 85 -10.50 -4.22 -2.10
N LEU A 86 -11.20 -3.19 -2.54
CA LEU A 86 -10.64 -2.10 -3.32
C LEU A 86 -10.57 -0.84 -2.45
N VAL A 87 -9.41 -0.23 -2.37
CA VAL A 87 -9.21 1.03 -1.66
C VAL A 87 -8.80 2.10 -2.66
N HIS A 88 -9.57 3.19 -2.70
CA HIS A 88 -9.25 4.40 -3.44
C HIS A 88 -8.68 5.42 -2.45
N LEU A 89 -7.46 5.90 -2.70
CA LEU A 89 -6.80 6.86 -1.82
C LEU A 89 -5.97 7.88 -2.59
N ARG A 90 -5.63 8.96 -1.91
CA ARG A 90 -4.62 9.92 -2.37
C ARG A 90 -3.33 9.62 -1.64
N PHE A 91 -2.23 9.62 -2.38
CA PHE A 91 -0.89 9.53 -1.83
C PHE A 91 -0.23 10.90 -1.99
N ARG A 92 0.04 11.55 -0.86
CA ARG A 92 0.64 12.88 -0.80
C ARG A 92 1.95 12.81 -0.02
N GLY A 93 2.88 13.66 -0.37
CA GLY A 93 4.15 13.74 0.35
C GLY A 93 5.10 14.74 -0.28
N VAL A 94 6.35 14.67 0.18
CA VAL A 94 7.47 15.50 -0.30
C VAL A 94 8.60 14.57 -0.72
N HIS A 95 9.18 14.81 -1.89
CA HIS A 95 10.35 14.09 -2.35
C HIS A 95 11.60 14.62 -1.64
N SER A 96 11.87 14.10 -0.46
CA SER A 96 12.91 14.60 0.46
C SER A 96 14.14 13.71 0.56
N GLY A 97 14.12 12.52 -0.02
CA GLY A 97 15.23 11.59 -0.08
C GLY A 97 15.43 11.04 -1.49
N ALA A 98 16.51 10.29 -1.71
CA ALA A 98 16.77 9.68 -3.01
C ALA A 98 15.69 8.65 -3.35
N PHE A 99 15.26 8.63 -4.61
CA PHE A 99 14.34 7.63 -5.15
C PHE A 99 15.04 6.95 -6.32
N GLY A 100 15.57 5.74 -6.09
CA GLY A 100 16.46 5.09 -7.02
C GLY A 100 17.70 5.96 -7.27
N ASP A 101 18.00 6.26 -8.54
CA ASP A 101 19.10 7.11 -8.94
C ASP A 101 18.78 8.61 -8.93
N TYR A 102 17.55 8.98 -8.55
CA TYR A 102 17.10 10.36 -8.54
C TYR A 102 17.29 11.00 -7.18
N HIS A 103 18.03 12.11 -7.15
CA HIS A 103 18.24 12.88 -5.93
C HIS A 103 16.96 13.58 -5.49
N ALA A 104 16.84 13.84 -4.20
CA ALA A 104 15.70 14.55 -3.63
C ALA A 104 15.52 15.92 -4.32
N THR A 105 14.27 16.20 -4.71
CA THR A 105 13.92 17.48 -5.35
C THR A 105 13.26 18.48 -4.40
N GLY A 106 12.81 18.01 -3.23
CA GLY A 106 12.06 18.82 -2.29
C GLY A 106 10.64 19.16 -2.76
N LYS A 107 10.20 18.58 -3.89
CA LYS A 107 8.89 18.89 -4.46
C LYS A 107 7.79 18.07 -3.81
N ARG A 108 6.60 18.68 -3.69
CA ARG A 108 5.40 18.03 -3.19
C ARG A 108 4.68 17.31 -4.32
N PHE A 109 3.99 16.23 -3.96
CA PHE A 109 3.15 15.50 -4.89
C PHE A 109 1.82 15.11 -4.24
N ASP A 110 0.84 14.86 -5.10
CA ASP A 110 -0.49 14.39 -4.72
C ASP A 110 -1.03 13.57 -5.89
N VAL A 111 -1.07 12.25 -5.73
CA VAL A 111 -1.47 11.32 -6.79
C VAL A 111 -2.54 10.36 -6.32
N MET A 112 -3.32 9.85 -7.26
CA MET A 112 -4.32 8.83 -7.00
C MET A 112 -3.66 7.45 -6.91
N VAL A 113 -4.17 6.64 -5.98
CA VAL A 113 -3.82 5.23 -5.85
C VAL A 113 -5.10 4.41 -5.77
N LEU A 114 -5.14 3.30 -6.50
CA LEU A 114 -6.13 2.25 -6.33
C LEU A 114 -5.38 0.99 -5.90
N ASP A 115 -5.67 0.52 -4.70
CA ASP A 115 -5.07 -0.70 -4.15
C ASP A 115 -6.12 -1.79 -4.06
N PHE A 116 -5.86 -2.93 -4.67
CA PHE A 116 -6.76 -4.07 -4.70
C PHE A 116 -6.15 -5.20 -3.87
N PHE A 117 -6.89 -5.67 -2.86
CA PHE A 117 -6.43 -6.69 -1.91
C PHE A 117 -7.25 -7.96 -2.05
N ARG A 118 -6.59 -9.10 -1.83
CA ARG A 118 -7.27 -10.38 -1.60
C ARG A 118 -6.99 -10.82 -0.17
N MET A 119 -8.06 -11.19 0.53
CA MET A 119 -8.00 -11.70 1.90
C MET A 119 -8.12 -13.22 1.90
N GLU A 120 -7.41 -13.87 2.82
CA GLU A 120 -7.48 -15.32 3.00
C GLU A 120 -7.22 -15.63 4.47
N ASP A 121 -8.11 -16.39 5.09
CA ASP A 121 -8.02 -16.77 6.51
C ASP A 121 -7.84 -15.57 7.45
N GLY A 122 -8.51 -14.47 7.16
CA GLY A 122 -8.44 -13.25 7.96
C GLY A 122 -7.14 -12.48 7.83
N MET A 123 -6.37 -12.73 6.77
CA MET A 123 -5.10 -12.05 6.51
C MET A 123 -5.08 -11.48 5.08
N ILE A 124 -4.25 -10.46 4.85
CA ILE A 124 -3.98 -9.97 3.51
C ILE A 124 -3.06 -10.98 2.82
N ALA A 125 -3.53 -11.57 1.72
CA ALA A 125 -2.82 -12.65 1.02
C ALA A 125 -2.19 -12.18 -0.29
N GLU A 126 -2.74 -11.13 -0.92
CA GLU A 126 -2.25 -10.62 -2.20
C GLU A 126 -2.70 -9.18 -2.39
N GLN A 127 -1.89 -8.40 -3.10
CA GLN A 127 -2.19 -7.01 -3.39
C GLN A 127 -1.79 -6.66 -4.82
N TRP A 128 -2.63 -5.90 -5.50
CA TRP A 128 -2.39 -5.32 -6.82
C TRP A 128 -2.51 -3.81 -6.71
N PRO A 129 -1.38 -3.08 -6.63
CA PRO A 129 -1.42 -1.62 -6.58
C PRO A 129 -1.52 -1.03 -7.98
N ALA A 130 -2.26 0.07 -8.09
CA ALA A 130 -2.27 0.90 -9.28
C ALA A 130 -2.04 2.34 -8.85
N ILE A 131 -0.79 2.77 -8.93
CA ILE A 131 -0.35 4.11 -8.56
C ILE A 131 -0.20 4.94 -9.85
N ASP A 132 -0.63 6.19 -9.82
CA ASP A 132 -0.35 7.12 -10.92
C ASP A 132 1.14 7.49 -10.92
N ASN A 133 1.97 6.57 -11.38
CA ASN A 133 3.43 6.76 -11.40
C ASN A 133 3.87 7.86 -12.37
N LEU A 134 3.18 8.02 -13.49
CA LEU A 134 3.48 9.10 -14.42
C LEU A 134 3.23 10.45 -13.76
N GLY A 135 2.09 10.62 -13.11
CA GLY A 135 1.76 11.84 -12.37
C GLY A 135 2.78 12.13 -11.27
N LEU A 136 3.19 11.11 -10.52
CA LEU A 136 4.22 11.23 -9.50
C LEU A 136 5.54 11.74 -10.09
N GLN A 137 6.02 11.09 -11.14
CA GLN A 137 7.28 11.46 -11.79
C GLN A 137 7.25 12.88 -12.35
N GLN A 138 6.13 13.30 -12.94
CA GLN A 138 5.94 14.67 -13.42
C GLN A 138 5.97 15.69 -12.28
N GLN A 139 5.27 15.39 -11.19
CA GLN A 139 5.14 16.33 -10.07
C GLN A 139 6.46 16.51 -9.31
N ILE A 140 7.26 15.47 -9.17
CA ILE A 140 8.56 15.57 -8.50
C ILE A 140 9.71 15.91 -9.46
N GLY A 141 9.43 16.08 -10.74
CA GLY A 141 10.41 16.57 -11.70
C GLY A 141 11.37 15.53 -12.25
N MET A 142 10.99 14.23 -12.20
CA MET A 142 11.78 13.15 -12.80
C MET A 142 11.63 13.10 -14.33
N ILE A 143 10.54 13.63 -14.82
CA ILE A 143 10.25 13.75 -16.26
C ILE A 143 9.59 15.08 -16.57
#